data_040f6a5b66e8f6b2ae54cb83608d948a
#
_entry.id   040f6a5b66e8f6b2ae54cb83608d948a
#
_cell.length_a   1.000
_cell.length_b   1.000
_cell.length_c   1.000
_cell.angle_alpha   90.00
_cell.angle_beta   90.00
_cell.angle_gamma   90.00
#
_symmetry.space_group_name_H-M   'P 1'
#
loop_
_entity.id
_entity.type
_entity.pdbx_description
1 polymer ?
#
loop_
_entity_poly.entity_id
_entity_poly.type
_entity_poly.pdbx_seq_one_letter_code
_entity_poly.pdbx_strand_id
1 'polypeptide(L)'
;MNDLKRVATVFFCCVATVYAYAAAPASYYKDCENKGGKDLLTALYQTITSHTRVSYDGLWNVYKTSDIRSDGTVWDMYSTKHWRVGAEHCGNYKLVGDCINREHSFPKSWFNDASPM
;
A
#
# COMPACT_ATOMS: atom_id res chain seq x y z
N MET A 1 13.75 44.28 -9.77
CA MET A 1 12.37 43.82 -10.02
C MET A 1 12.29 42.41 -10.63
N ASN A 2 13.41 41.86 -11.16
CA ASN A 2 13.43 40.54 -11.78
C ASN A 2 13.69 39.36 -10.82
N ASP A 3 14.37 39.61 -9.72
CA ASP A 3 14.75 38.51 -8.79
C ASP A 3 13.59 38.07 -7.90
N LEU A 4 12.68 38.97 -7.57
CA LEU A 4 11.48 38.64 -6.77
C LEU A 4 10.52 37.72 -7.55
N LYS A 5 10.41 37.92 -8.88
CA LYS A 5 9.57 37.06 -9.74
C LYS A 5 10.17 35.66 -9.94
N ARG A 6 11.51 35.54 -10.00
CA ARG A 6 12.21 34.29 -10.09
C ARG A 6 12.08 33.45 -8.82
N VAL A 7 12.19 34.09 -7.66
CA VAL A 7 12.00 33.45 -6.34
C VAL A 7 10.56 32.97 -6.19
N ALA A 8 9.56 33.77 -6.59
CA ALA A 8 8.15 33.36 -6.53
C ALA A 8 7.84 32.17 -7.46
N THR A 9 8.46 32.13 -8.67
CA THR A 9 8.26 31.02 -9.62
C THR A 9 8.90 29.71 -9.13
N VAL A 10 10.08 29.78 -8.53
CA VAL A 10 10.75 28.61 -7.94
C VAL A 10 9.97 28.07 -6.72
N PHE A 11 9.44 28.97 -5.88
CA PHE A 11 8.64 28.56 -4.72
C PHE A 11 7.30 27.93 -5.10
N PHE A 12 6.68 28.40 -6.18
CA PHE A 12 5.43 27.82 -6.68
C PHE A 12 5.65 26.44 -7.33
N CYS A 13 6.76 26.21 -8.01
CA CYS A 13 7.12 24.88 -8.54
C CYS A 13 7.43 23.84 -7.44
N CYS A 14 8.04 24.26 -6.33
CA CYS A 14 8.34 23.34 -5.23
C CYS A 14 7.12 22.93 -4.40
N VAL A 15 6.07 23.77 -4.35
CA VAL A 15 4.83 23.45 -3.60
C VAL A 15 3.90 22.52 -4.40
N ALA A 16 3.99 22.50 -5.72
CA ALA A 16 3.13 21.67 -6.58
C ALA A 16 3.51 20.17 -6.60
N THR A 17 4.66 19.79 -6.05
CA THR A 17 5.15 18.39 -6.12
C THR A 17 4.87 17.54 -4.88
N VAL A 18 4.15 18.04 -3.88
CA VAL A 18 3.98 17.34 -2.59
C VAL A 18 2.69 16.52 -2.49
N TYR A 19 1.80 16.56 -3.46
CA TYR A 19 0.53 15.82 -3.40
C TYR A 19 0.35 14.80 -4.53
N ALA A 20 1.35 13.94 -4.77
CA ALA A 20 1.07 12.68 -5.45
C ALA A 20 0.50 11.68 -4.44
N TYR A 21 -0.74 11.86 -4.01
CA TYR A 21 -1.48 10.77 -3.41
C TYR A 21 -1.59 9.67 -4.48
N ALA A 22 -1.23 8.45 -4.13
CA ALA A 22 -1.59 7.29 -4.92
C ALA A 22 -3.12 7.10 -4.85
N ALA A 23 -3.86 8.04 -5.45
CA ALA A 23 -5.29 7.94 -5.59
C ALA A 23 -5.60 6.86 -6.64
N ALA A 24 -6.63 6.08 -6.40
CA ALA A 24 -7.15 5.20 -7.43
C ALA A 24 -7.44 6.00 -8.71
N PRO A 25 -7.24 5.43 -9.91
CA PRO A 25 -7.60 6.10 -11.16
C PRO A 25 -9.03 6.65 -11.09
N ALA A 26 -9.28 7.81 -11.66
CA ALA A 26 -10.60 8.48 -11.59
C ALA A 26 -11.76 7.60 -12.04
N SER A 27 -11.50 6.64 -12.95
CA SER A 27 -12.49 5.68 -13.43
C SER A 27 -12.64 4.41 -12.56
N TYR A 28 -11.79 4.22 -11.54
CA TYR A 28 -11.75 2.97 -10.80
C TYR A 28 -13.08 2.63 -10.11
N TYR A 29 -13.76 3.61 -9.56
CA TYR A 29 -15.05 3.45 -8.89
C TYR A 29 -16.24 3.90 -9.73
N LYS A 30 -16.08 4.07 -11.05
CA LYS A 30 -17.13 4.57 -11.94
C LYS A 30 -18.42 3.74 -11.84
N ASP A 31 -18.30 2.42 -11.76
CA ASP A 31 -19.44 1.51 -11.68
C ASP A 31 -20.13 1.51 -10.31
N CYS A 32 -19.55 2.20 -9.32
CA CYS A 32 -20.12 2.38 -7.99
C CYS A 32 -20.89 3.70 -7.85
N GLU A 33 -20.75 4.62 -8.80
CA GLU A 33 -21.37 5.93 -8.75
C GLU A 33 -22.90 5.82 -8.74
N ASN A 34 -23.55 6.67 -7.94
CA ASN A 34 -25.01 6.75 -7.78
C ASN A 34 -25.68 5.43 -7.31
N LYS A 35 -24.93 4.48 -6.76
CA LYS A 35 -25.44 3.25 -6.18
C LYS A 35 -25.44 3.34 -4.65
N GLY A 36 -26.39 2.61 -4.03
CA GLY A 36 -26.51 2.53 -2.58
C GLY A 36 -26.87 1.13 -2.10
N GLY A 37 -26.76 0.86 -0.82
CA GLY A 37 -27.16 -0.41 -0.21
C GLY A 37 -26.52 -1.62 -0.88
N LYS A 38 -27.33 -2.62 -1.23
CA LYS A 38 -26.87 -3.87 -1.82
C LYS A 38 -26.23 -3.70 -3.19
N ASP A 39 -26.73 -2.78 -4.01
CA ASP A 39 -26.21 -2.54 -5.34
C ASP A 39 -24.80 -1.94 -5.29
N LEU A 40 -24.55 -1.04 -4.33
CA LEU A 40 -23.21 -0.52 -4.09
C LEU A 40 -22.25 -1.63 -3.63
N LEU A 41 -22.65 -2.49 -2.70
CA LEU A 41 -21.83 -3.61 -2.23
C LEU A 41 -21.47 -4.55 -3.40
N THR A 42 -22.43 -4.85 -4.27
CA THR A 42 -22.20 -5.69 -5.44
C THR A 42 -21.22 -5.04 -6.41
N ALA A 43 -21.38 -3.75 -6.70
CA ALA A 43 -20.49 -3.03 -7.59
C ALA A 43 -19.06 -2.92 -7.03
N LEU A 44 -18.91 -2.63 -5.75
CA LEU A 44 -17.63 -2.62 -5.06
C LEU A 44 -16.96 -3.99 -5.11
N TYR A 45 -17.68 -5.06 -4.83
CA TYR A 45 -17.17 -6.41 -4.93
C TYR A 45 -16.64 -6.71 -6.33
N GLN A 46 -17.40 -6.39 -7.38
CA GLN A 46 -16.97 -6.58 -8.76
C GLN A 46 -15.72 -5.75 -9.11
N THR A 47 -15.66 -4.52 -8.65
CA THR A 47 -14.51 -3.63 -8.86
C THR A 47 -13.24 -4.17 -8.22
N ILE A 48 -13.30 -4.56 -6.94
CA ILE A 48 -12.11 -4.99 -6.20
C ILE A 48 -11.67 -6.42 -6.53
N THR A 49 -12.55 -7.29 -7.02
CA THR A 49 -12.19 -8.66 -7.41
C THR A 49 -11.41 -8.74 -8.71
N SER A 50 -11.44 -7.70 -9.53
CA SER A 50 -10.69 -7.61 -10.80
C SER A 50 -9.21 -7.23 -10.63
N HIS A 51 -8.62 -7.53 -9.49
CA HIS A 51 -7.21 -7.21 -9.22
C HIS A 51 -6.25 -8.29 -9.71
N THR A 52 -5.01 -7.89 -9.98
CA THR A 52 -3.92 -8.83 -10.24
C THR A 52 -3.53 -9.55 -8.93
N ARG A 53 -3.63 -10.86 -8.93
CA ARG A 53 -3.23 -11.66 -7.77
C ARG A 53 -1.71 -11.74 -7.66
N VAL A 54 -1.21 -11.50 -6.48
CA VAL A 54 0.19 -11.74 -6.12
C VAL A 54 0.23 -12.97 -5.22
N SER A 55 1.13 -13.91 -5.50
CA SER A 55 1.32 -15.07 -4.64
C SER A 55 1.85 -14.64 -3.27
N TYR A 56 1.60 -15.45 -2.25
CA TYR A 56 2.10 -15.18 -0.90
C TYR A 56 3.61 -14.94 -0.87
N ASP A 57 4.39 -15.70 -1.62
CA ASP A 57 5.84 -15.47 -1.72
C ASP A 57 6.18 -14.25 -2.57
N GLY A 58 5.35 -13.93 -3.56
CA GLY A 58 5.50 -12.75 -4.39
C GLY A 58 5.36 -11.43 -3.63
N LEU A 59 4.66 -11.42 -2.48
CA LEU A 59 4.48 -10.23 -1.65
C LEU A 59 5.80 -9.62 -1.22
N TRP A 60 6.85 -10.40 -0.97
CA TRP A 60 8.16 -9.87 -0.64
C TRP A 60 8.75 -8.96 -1.73
N ASN A 61 8.43 -9.25 -3.00
CA ASN A 61 8.85 -8.38 -4.10
C ASN A 61 8.00 -7.11 -4.19
N VAL A 62 6.70 -7.22 -3.91
CA VAL A 62 5.80 -6.05 -3.87
C VAL A 62 6.24 -5.08 -2.78
N TYR A 63 6.54 -5.56 -1.59
CA TYR A 63 6.99 -4.71 -0.47
C TYR A 63 8.25 -3.91 -0.76
N LYS A 64 9.08 -4.35 -1.68
CA LYS A 64 10.26 -3.57 -2.13
C LYS A 64 9.91 -2.27 -2.86
N THR A 65 8.64 -2.09 -3.22
CA THR A 65 8.15 -0.91 -3.93
C THR A 65 6.97 -0.23 -3.25
N SER A 66 6.05 -1.00 -2.64
CA SER A 66 4.84 -0.45 -2.03
C SER A 66 5.07 0.08 -0.62
N ASP A 67 5.89 -0.61 0.17
CA ASP A 67 6.02 -0.37 1.60
C ASP A 67 7.47 -0.02 2.00
N ILE A 68 8.18 0.69 1.15
CA ILE A 68 9.57 1.09 1.36
C ILE A 68 9.65 2.56 1.73
N ARG A 69 10.41 2.86 2.78
CA ARG A 69 10.82 4.21 3.16
C ARG A 69 11.94 4.71 2.23
N SER A 70 12.19 6.00 2.26
CA SER A 70 13.26 6.63 1.47
C SER A 70 14.66 6.11 1.80
N ASP A 71 14.86 5.54 2.99
CA ASP A 71 16.11 4.91 3.42
C ASP A 71 16.25 3.43 2.98
N GLY A 72 15.29 2.90 2.23
CA GLY A 72 15.27 1.52 1.75
C GLY A 72 14.82 0.49 2.79
N THR A 73 14.29 0.91 3.93
CA THR A 73 13.72 0.03 4.94
C THR A 73 12.21 -0.12 4.77
N VAL A 74 11.65 -1.23 5.23
CA VAL A 74 10.21 -1.48 5.19
C VAL A 74 9.49 -0.58 6.19
N TRP A 75 8.36 -0.04 5.78
CA TRP A 75 7.45 0.62 6.68
C TRP A 75 6.56 -0.40 7.39
N ASP A 76 6.98 -0.76 8.60
CA ASP A 76 6.20 -1.62 9.49
C ASP A 76 5.19 -0.77 10.27
N MET A 77 3.91 -1.14 10.22
CA MET A 77 2.83 -0.45 10.93
C MET A 77 2.83 -0.72 12.44
N TYR A 78 3.46 -1.80 12.87
CA TYR A 78 3.37 -2.30 14.25
C TYR A 78 4.60 -2.00 15.09
N SER A 79 5.70 -1.57 14.45
CA SER A 79 6.92 -1.25 15.15
C SER A 79 7.66 -0.04 14.57
N THR A 80 8.55 0.53 15.36
CA THR A 80 9.48 1.58 14.92
C THR A 80 10.78 1.03 14.37
N LYS A 81 10.93 -0.29 14.31
CA LYS A 81 12.14 -0.94 13.82
C LYS A 81 12.27 -0.78 12.32
N HIS A 82 13.50 -0.59 11.86
CA HIS A 82 13.83 -0.44 10.44
C HIS A 82 14.26 -1.79 9.88
N TRP A 83 13.38 -2.44 9.14
CA TRP A 83 13.59 -3.76 8.57
C TRP A 83 14.03 -3.69 7.11
N ARG A 84 14.80 -4.66 6.65
CA ARG A 84 15.18 -4.80 5.24
C ARG A 84 14.58 -6.05 4.63
N VAL A 85 13.81 -5.89 3.55
CA VAL A 85 13.26 -7.04 2.81
C VAL A 85 14.40 -7.85 2.21
N GLY A 86 14.32 -9.16 2.37
CA GLY A 86 15.31 -10.10 1.86
C GLY A 86 16.39 -10.48 2.87
N ALA A 87 16.78 -9.60 3.78
CA ALA A 87 17.81 -9.87 4.78
C ALA A 87 17.23 -10.22 6.16
N GLU A 88 16.12 -9.60 6.52
CA GLU A 88 15.59 -9.63 7.90
C GLU A 88 14.15 -10.18 7.96
N HIS A 89 13.70 -10.91 6.94
CA HIS A 89 12.40 -11.59 6.98
C HIS A 89 12.56 -13.07 7.31
N CYS A 90 11.56 -13.64 8.00
CA CYS A 90 11.53 -15.06 8.30
C CYS A 90 10.09 -15.60 8.33
N GLY A 91 9.95 -16.92 8.24
CA GLY A 91 8.66 -17.61 8.42
C GLY A 91 8.37 -17.95 9.87
N ASN A 92 9.42 -18.20 10.66
CA ASN A 92 9.33 -18.54 12.08
C ASN A 92 10.30 -17.65 12.87
N TYR A 93 9.83 -17.06 13.93
CA TYR A 93 10.62 -16.27 14.87
C TYR A 93 10.71 -16.99 16.22
N LYS A 94 11.77 -16.73 16.96
CA LYS A 94 11.97 -17.26 18.32
C LYS A 94 11.64 -16.24 19.39
N LEU A 95 11.95 -14.98 19.13
CA LEU A 95 11.72 -13.86 20.02
C LEU A 95 11.03 -12.71 19.28
N VAL A 96 10.33 -11.88 20.01
CA VAL A 96 9.74 -10.65 19.48
C VAL A 96 10.85 -9.74 18.92
N GLY A 97 10.72 -9.37 17.66
CA GLY A 97 11.68 -8.49 17.00
C GLY A 97 12.88 -9.19 16.38
N ASP A 98 12.89 -10.52 16.24
CA ASP A 98 13.93 -11.26 15.53
C ASP A 98 13.91 -10.95 14.02
N CYS A 99 12.72 -10.88 13.46
CA CYS A 99 12.52 -10.66 12.03
C CYS A 99 11.13 -10.12 11.73
N ILE A 100 10.95 -9.66 10.49
CA ILE A 100 9.65 -9.28 9.93
C ILE A 100 9.02 -10.46 9.20
N ASN A 101 7.70 -10.56 9.28
CA ASN A 101 6.91 -11.50 8.48
C ASN A 101 5.68 -10.79 7.91
N ARG A 102 5.03 -11.45 6.96
CA ARG A 102 3.76 -11.00 6.39
C ARG A 102 2.64 -11.30 7.37
N GLU A 103 1.69 -10.38 7.47
CA GLU A 103 0.52 -10.54 8.32
C GLU A 103 -0.75 -10.48 7.47
N HIS A 104 -1.75 -11.23 7.84
CA HIS A 104 -3.06 -11.20 7.22
C HIS A 104 -3.88 -10.03 7.74
N SER A 105 -4.50 -9.26 6.87
CA SER A 105 -5.46 -8.21 7.26
C SER A 105 -6.69 -8.76 7.97
N PHE A 106 -7.07 -10.00 7.64
CA PHE A 106 -8.10 -10.76 8.34
C PHE A 106 -7.50 -12.04 8.95
N PRO A 107 -7.94 -12.43 10.16
CA PRO A 107 -7.49 -13.68 10.77
C PRO A 107 -7.78 -14.88 9.86
N LYS A 108 -6.82 -15.77 9.69
CA LYS A 108 -6.97 -16.98 8.87
C LYS A 108 -8.18 -17.83 9.25
N SER A 109 -8.52 -17.89 10.53
CA SER A 109 -9.68 -18.60 11.05
C SER A 109 -11.01 -18.10 10.49
N TRP A 110 -11.08 -16.86 10.00
CA TRP A 110 -12.32 -16.30 9.44
C TRP A 110 -12.65 -16.84 8.04
N PHE A 111 -11.68 -17.38 7.34
CA PHE A 111 -11.86 -17.98 6.02
C PHE A 111 -11.36 -19.43 5.96
N ASN A 112 -11.22 -20.10 7.12
CA ASN A 112 -10.80 -21.52 7.26
C ASN A 112 -9.49 -21.84 6.53
N ASP A 113 -8.54 -20.92 6.55
CA ASP A 113 -7.28 -21.03 5.78
C ASP A 113 -7.48 -21.23 4.27
N ALA A 114 -8.67 -20.95 3.74
CA ALA A 114 -8.99 -21.15 2.32
C ALA A 114 -8.21 -20.17 1.42
N SER A 115 -7.90 -20.59 0.21
CA SER A 115 -7.33 -19.74 -0.83
C SER A 115 -8.35 -19.61 -1.97
N PRO A 116 -8.42 -18.43 -2.62
CA PRO A 116 -7.69 -17.18 -2.38
C PRO A 116 -8.34 -16.33 -1.30
N MET A 117 -7.49 -15.56 -0.60
CA MET A 117 -7.95 -14.43 0.19
C MET A 117 -8.24 -13.26 -0.71
#